data_b16a16b6058629a3f537f6676835d5ae
#
_entry.id   b16a16b6058629a3f537f6676835d5ae
#
_cell.length_a   1.000
_cell.length_b   1.000
_cell.length_c   1.000
_cell.angle_alpha   90.00
_cell.angle_beta   90.00
_cell.angle_gamma   90.00
#
_symmetry.space_group_name_H-M   'P 1'
#
loop_
_entity.id
_entity.type
_entity.pdbx_description
1 polymer ?
#
loop_
_entity_poly.entity_id
_entity_poly.type
_entity_poly.pdbx_seq_one_letter_code
_entity_poly.pdbx_strand_id
1 'polypeptide(L)'
;MVDLMDLLRDVLVCSLQVWMLNDFGKNMFPYRVGSLWKRIGVYFAAALCIFIANHMGTTLFNITIIPVSYTIAAIIIFQGSKWKKVIMACCYYMLAIIPEFLFAAITEAYGVTGTANEFQSELEKTLAILLMKTMTFLLVKCINQITRKKNYLTIENKLFTVLLTLPICLLYTSD
;
A
#
# COMPACT_ATOMS: atom_id res chain seq x y z
N MET A 1 9.66 -20.69 16.43
CA MET A 1 9.61 -19.59 17.43
C MET A 1 9.70 -18.33 16.59
N VAL A 2 8.64 -17.51 16.56
CA VAL A 2 8.69 -16.25 15.79
C VAL A 2 9.73 -15.37 16.47
N ASP A 3 10.74 -14.96 15.72
CA ASP A 3 11.80 -14.12 16.28
C ASP A 3 11.20 -12.75 16.63
N LEU A 4 11.50 -12.23 17.81
CA LEU A 4 10.99 -10.92 18.26
C LEU A 4 11.30 -9.82 17.24
N MET A 5 12.42 -9.95 16.54
CA MET A 5 12.86 -9.03 15.50
C MET A 5 11.92 -9.07 14.27
N ASP A 6 11.49 -10.27 13.85
CA ASP A 6 10.54 -10.44 12.77
C ASP A 6 9.19 -9.81 13.10
N LEU A 7 8.69 -10.06 14.29
CA LEU A 7 7.45 -9.47 14.77
C LEU A 7 7.49 -7.93 14.78
N LEU A 8 8.58 -7.36 15.31
CA LEU A 8 8.79 -5.91 15.34
C LEU A 8 8.85 -5.31 13.92
N ARG A 9 9.58 -5.96 13.03
CA ARG A 9 9.68 -5.56 11.62
C ARG A 9 8.30 -5.53 10.96
N ASP A 10 7.52 -6.60 11.13
CA ASP A 10 6.22 -6.74 10.49
C ASP A 10 5.21 -5.72 11.02
N VAL A 11 5.22 -5.44 12.32
CA VAL A 11 4.40 -4.37 12.92
C VAL A 11 4.78 -3.00 12.37
N LEU A 12 6.08 -2.71 12.25
CA LEU A 12 6.57 -1.46 11.68
C LEU A 12 6.15 -1.30 10.21
N VAL A 13 6.29 -2.35 9.41
CA VAL A 13 5.90 -2.37 8.00
C VAL A 13 4.40 -2.13 7.84
N CYS A 14 3.55 -2.82 8.60
CA CYS A 14 2.10 -2.63 8.58
C CYS A 14 1.71 -1.20 9.00
N SER A 15 2.35 -0.66 10.01
CA SER A 15 2.11 0.71 10.49
C SER A 15 2.51 1.75 9.45
N LEU A 16 3.64 1.56 8.77
CA LEU A 16 4.11 2.39 7.67
C LEU A 16 3.14 2.38 6.48
N GLN A 17 2.64 1.22 6.11
CA GLN A 17 1.66 1.08 5.02
C GLN A 17 0.39 1.88 5.31
N VAL A 18 -0.15 1.77 6.50
CA VAL A 18 -1.36 2.50 6.90
C VAL A 18 -1.10 4.00 7.00
N TRP A 19 0.09 4.40 7.46
CA TRP A 19 0.48 5.81 7.48
C TRP A 19 0.60 6.39 6.05
N MET A 20 1.17 5.65 5.11
CA MET A 20 1.24 6.04 3.70
C MET A 20 -0.16 6.15 3.06
N LEU A 21 -1.09 5.24 3.39
CA LEU A 21 -2.49 5.35 2.98
C LEU A 21 -3.12 6.65 3.47
N ASN A 22 -2.87 7.04 4.73
CA ASN A 22 -3.33 8.31 5.26
C ASN A 22 -2.73 9.51 4.52
N ASP A 23 -1.42 9.47 4.24
CA ASP A 23 -0.73 10.54 3.50
C ASP A 23 -1.26 10.67 2.07
N PHE A 24 -1.59 9.57 1.41
CA PHE A 24 -2.20 9.54 0.10
C PHE A 24 -3.64 10.08 0.12
N GLY A 25 -4.46 9.61 1.05
CA GLY A 25 -5.88 9.96 1.14
C GLY A 25 -6.14 11.40 1.57
N LYS A 26 -5.36 11.96 2.50
CA LYS A 26 -5.55 13.33 3.01
C LYS A 26 -5.38 14.43 1.94
N ASN A 27 -4.66 14.12 0.85
CA ASN A 27 -4.49 15.05 -0.26
C ASN A 27 -5.67 15.01 -1.26
N MET A 28 -6.47 13.95 -1.20
CA MET A 28 -7.63 13.77 -2.09
C MET A 28 -8.96 14.05 -1.39
N PHE A 29 -9.03 13.79 -0.10
CA PHE A 29 -10.28 13.87 0.67
C PHE A 29 -10.09 14.55 2.03
N PRO A 30 -11.02 15.43 2.43
CA PRO A 30 -11.03 15.95 3.79
C PRO A 30 -11.38 14.83 4.79
N TYR A 31 -10.93 14.99 6.03
CA TYR A 31 -11.25 14.05 7.10
C TYR A 31 -12.71 14.16 7.53
N ARG A 32 -13.37 13.00 7.63
CA ARG A 32 -14.70 12.89 8.26
C ARG A 32 -14.60 12.86 9.78
N VAL A 33 -13.58 12.17 10.29
CA VAL A 33 -13.35 11.97 11.71
C VAL A 33 -12.42 13.08 12.23
N GLY A 34 -12.95 14.03 12.97
CA GLY A 34 -12.19 15.17 13.51
C GLY A 34 -11.21 14.77 14.62
N SER A 35 -11.57 13.77 15.45
CA SER A 35 -10.73 13.32 16.56
C SER A 35 -9.52 12.51 16.07
N LEU A 36 -8.33 12.96 16.48
CA LEU A 36 -7.07 12.26 16.18
C LEU A 36 -7.06 10.82 16.72
N TRP A 37 -7.54 10.63 17.96
CA TRP A 37 -7.57 9.32 18.62
C TRP A 37 -8.45 8.31 17.89
N LYS A 38 -9.61 8.75 17.40
CA LYS A 38 -10.48 7.88 16.60
C LYS A 38 -9.82 7.45 15.30
N ARG A 39 -9.10 8.36 14.63
CA ARG A 39 -8.34 8.04 13.41
C ARG A 39 -7.23 7.05 13.70
N ILE A 40 -6.46 7.26 14.77
CA ILE A 40 -5.41 6.32 15.19
C ILE A 40 -6.01 4.94 15.48
N GLY A 41 -7.15 4.85 16.16
CA GLY A 41 -7.83 3.59 16.43
C GLY A 41 -8.22 2.83 15.15
N VAL A 42 -8.76 3.53 14.14
CA VAL A 42 -9.10 2.90 12.85
C VAL A 42 -7.85 2.44 12.10
N TYR A 43 -6.79 3.24 12.11
CA TYR A 43 -5.52 2.85 11.48
C TYR A 43 -4.86 1.68 12.19
N PHE A 44 -4.91 1.64 13.51
CA PHE A 44 -4.41 0.51 14.28
C PHE A 44 -5.18 -0.77 13.96
N ALA A 45 -6.51 -0.71 13.87
CA ALA A 45 -7.33 -1.86 13.48
C ALA A 45 -6.99 -2.33 12.07
N ALA A 46 -6.81 -1.42 11.10
CA ALA A 46 -6.40 -1.76 9.76
C ALA A 46 -5.00 -2.40 9.72
N ALA A 47 -4.03 -1.85 10.45
CA ALA A 47 -2.68 -2.43 10.56
C ALA A 47 -2.71 -3.84 11.16
N LEU A 48 -3.55 -4.06 12.17
CA LEU A 48 -3.73 -5.37 12.79
C LEU A 48 -4.32 -6.38 11.79
N CYS A 49 -5.32 -5.99 11.01
CA CYS A 49 -5.89 -6.85 9.96
C CYS A 49 -4.84 -7.24 8.91
N ILE A 50 -4.01 -6.29 8.47
CA ILE A 50 -2.94 -6.53 7.51
C ILE A 50 -1.88 -7.46 8.11
N PHE A 51 -1.51 -7.23 9.36
CA PHE A 51 -0.57 -8.08 10.09
C PHE A 51 -1.06 -9.53 10.17
N ILE A 52 -2.31 -9.74 10.55
CA ILE A 52 -2.93 -11.08 10.61
C ILE A 52 -2.94 -11.71 9.21
N ALA A 53 -3.32 -10.97 8.17
CA ALA A 53 -3.35 -11.46 6.80
C ALA A 53 -1.95 -11.94 6.35
N ASN A 54 -0.92 -11.17 6.61
CA ASN A 54 0.47 -11.54 6.29
C ASN A 54 0.93 -12.80 7.03
N HIS A 55 0.49 -12.99 8.28
CA HIS A 55 0.86 -14.17 9.08
C HIS A 55 0.08 -15.44 8.68
N MET A 56 -1.11 -15.30 8.09
CA MET A 56 -1.87 -16.46 7.59
C MET A 56 -1.24 -17.12 6.35
N GLY A 57 -0.25 -16.48 5.72
CA GLY A 57 0.66 -17.08 4.73
C GLY A 57 0.04 -17.47 3.39
N THR A 58 -1.25 -17.20 3.16
CA THR A 58 -1.90 -17.51 1.88
C THR A 58 -2.02 -16.28 1.00
N THR A 59 -1.49 -16.41 -0.23
CA THR A 59 -1.50 -15.31 -1.22
C THR A 59 -2.91 -14.77 -1.47
N LEU A 60 -3.92 -15.65 -1.53
CA LEU A 60 -5.32 -15.26 -1.72
C LEU A 60 -5.84 -14.36 -0.57
N PHE A 61 -5.47 -14.66 0.65
CA PHE A 61 -5.84 -13.83 1.81
C PHE A 61 -5.22 -12.43 1.71
N ASN A 62 -3.96 -12.33 1.34
CA ASN A 62 -3.27 -11.04 1.21
C ASN A 62 -3.90 -10.19 0.10
N ILE A 63 -4.18 -10.77 -1.07
CA ILE A 63 -4.78 -10.06 -2.21
C ILE A 63 -6.18 -9.54 -1.88
N THR A 64 -6.93 -10.22 -1.01
CA THR A 64 -8.30 -9.82 -0.67
C THR A 64 -8.41 -8.97 0.59
N ILE A 65 -7.78 -9.38 1.69
CA ILE A 65 -7.95 -8.72 2.99
C ILE A 65 -7.25 -7.36 3.04
N ILE A 66 -6.08 -7.22 2.45
CA ILE A 66 -5.33 -5.97 2.49
C ILE A 66 -6.09 -4.82 1.80
N PRO A 67 -6.55 -4.92 0.53
CA PRO A 67 -7.30 -3.84 -0.10
C PRO A 67 -8.66 -3.59 0.55
N VAL A 68 -9.31 -4.63 1.10
CA VAL A 68 -10.54 -4.47 1.87
C VAL A 68 -10.28 -3.66 3.14
N SER A 69 -9.23 -3.96 3.87
CA SER A 69 -8.84 -3.21 5.08
C SER A 69 -8.55 -1.73 4.77
N TYR A 70 -7.83 -1.45 3.69
CA TYR A 70 -7.60 -0.08 3.24
C TYR A 70 -8.90 0.65 2.86
N THR A 71 -9.80 -0.07 2.17
CA THR A 71 -11.10 0.47 1.76
C THR A 71 -11.97 0.82 2.97
N ILE A 72 -12.06 -0.06 3.94
CA ILE A 72 -12.84 0.17 5.18
C ILE A 72 -12.25 1.37 5.94
N ALA A 73 -10.94 1.41 6.13
CA ALA A 73 -10.28 2.52 6.78
C ALA A 73 -10.56 3.86 6.06
N ALA A 74 -10.45 3.86 4.73
CA ALA A 74 -10.72 5.04 3.92
C ALA A 74 -12.18 5.52 4.01
N ILE A 75 -13.14 4.59 4.02
CA ILE A 75 -14.58 4.90 4.13
C ILE A 75 -14.89 5.55 5.50
N ILE A 76 -14.27 5.07 6.56
CA ILE A 76 -14.51 5.57 7.92
C ILE A 76 -13.87 6.94 8.10
N ILE A 77 -12.62 7.11 7.66
CA ILE A 77 -11.78 8.28 8.00
C ILE A 77 -12.09 9.49 7.13
N PHE A 78 -12.30 9.28 5.81
CA PHE A 78 -12.44 10.38 4.86
C PHE A 78 -13.90 10.70 4.54
N GLN A 79 -14.16 11.97 4.16
CA GLN A 79 -15.43 12.41 3.62
C GLN A 79 -15.51 12.12 2.10
N GLY A 80 -16.74 12.10 1.56
CA GLY A 80 -16.99 11.98 0.12
C GLY A 80 -17.67 10.67 -0.26
N SER A 81 -17.87 10.48 -1.56
CA SER A 81 -18.52 9.31 -2.14
C SER A 81 -17.78 8.02 -1.79
N LYS A 82 -18.53 6.98 -1.43
CA LYS A 82 -17.96 5.65 -1.09
C LYS A 82 -17.13 5.11 -2.25
N TRP A 83 -17.64 5.20 -3.48
CA TRP A 83 -16.96 4.71 -4.68
C TRP A 83 -15.59 5.36 -4.90
N LYS A 84 -15.50 6.69 -4.75
CA LYS A 84 -14.21 7.41 -4.90
C LYS A 84 -13.19 6.94 -3.87
N LYS A 85 -13.61 6.62 -2.64
CA LYS A 85 -12.74 6.10 -1.59
C LYS A 85 -12.30 4.66 -1.85
N VAL A 86 -13.19 3.81 -2.37
CA VAL A 86 -12.84 2.46 -2.80
C VAL A 86 -11.74 2.51 -3.86
N ILE A 87 -11.93 3.34 -4.87
CA ILE A 87 -10.97 3.45 -5.96
C ILE A 87 -9.65 4.04 -5.47
N MET A 88 -9.68 5.05 -4.59
CA MET A 88 -8.47 5.58 -3.95
C MET A 88 -7.69 4.49 -3.20
N ALA A 89 -8.39 3.64 -2.45
CA ALA A 89 -7.77 2.53 -1.71
C ALA A 89 -7.19 1.47 -2.65
N CYS A 90 -7.90 1.14 -3.72
CA CYS A 90 -7.40 0.23 -4.76
C CYS A 90 -6.17 0.80 -5.49
N CYS A 91 -6.20 2.09 -5.86
CA CYS A 91 -5.04 2.77 -6.45
C CYS A 91 -3.83 2.75 -5.52
N TYR A 92 -4.04 3.03 -4.23
CA TYR A 92 -2.97 2.95 -3.24
C TYR A 92 -2.41 1.53 -3.13
N TYR A 93 -3.27 0.52 -3.10
CA TYR A 93 -2.85 -0.88 -3.05
C TYR A 93 -1.99 -1.26 -4.27
N MET A 94 -2.39 -0.85 -5.47
CA MET A 94 -1.61 -1.08 -6.69
C MET A 94 -0.25 -0.38 -6.63
N LEU A 95 -0.18 0.86 -6.13
CA LEU A 95 1.09 1.56 -5.92
C LEU A 95 2.01 0.87 -4.92
N ALA A 96 1.44 0.20 -3.92
CA ALA A 96 2.21 -0.56 -2.94
C ALA A 96 2.80 -1.85 -3.52
N ILE A 97 2.10 -2.47 -4.49
CA ILE A 97 2.53 -3.72 -5.13
C ILE A 97 3.61 -3.48 -6.20
N ILE A 98 3.59 -2.35 -6.91
CA ILE A 98 4.55 -2.06 -8.00
C ILE A 98 6.01 -2.27 -7.58
N PRO A 99 6.52 -1.73 -6.46
CA PRO A 99 7.90 -1.98 -6.04
C PRO A 99 8.19 -3.44 -5.72
N GLU A 100 7.20 -4.18 -5.21
CA GLU A 100 7.34 -5.61 -4.91
C GLU A 100 7.52 -6.43 -6.19
N PHE A 101 6.72 -6.15 -7.22
CA PHE A 101 6.88 -6.77 -8.55
C PHE A 101 8.18 -6.40 -9.23
N LEU A 102 8.58 -5.12 -9.19
CA LEU A 102 9.85 -4.68 -9.76
C LEU A 102 11.03 -5.36 -9.08
N PHE A 103 10.98 -5.49 -7.76
CA PHE A 103 12.01 -6.15 -7.00
C PHE A 103 12.09 -7.64 -7.36
N ALA A 104 10.96 -8.33 -7.43
CA ALA A 104 10.89 -9.74 -7.83
C ALA A 104 11.45 -9.95 -9.25
N ALA A 105 11.07 -9.10 -10.21
CA ALA A 105 11.57 -9.18 -11.59
C ALA A 105 13.09 -8.93 -11.68
N ILE A 106 13.62 -8.00 -10.88
CA ILE A 106 15.05 -7.73 -10.84
C ILE A 106 15.80 -8.93 -10.24
N THR A 107 15.35 -9.47 -9.12
CA THR A 107 16.01 -10.63 -8.49
C THR A 107 16.00 -11.84 -9.40
N GLU A 108 14.90 -12.10 -10.10
CA GLU A 108 14.80 -13.17 -11.09
C GLU A 108 15.78 -12.96 -12.27
N ALA A 109 15.87 -11.74 -12.81
CA ALA A 109 16.77 -11.40 -13.92
C ALA A 109 18.26 -11.58 -13.55
N TYR A 110 18.61 -11.42 -12.28
CA TYR A 110 19.99 -11.66 -11.80
C TYR A 110 20.23 -13.11 -11.33
N GLY A 111 19.28 -14.04 -11.58
CA GLY A 111 19.40 -15.44 -11.21
C GLY A 111 19.35 -15.69 -9.71
N VAL A 112 18.94 -14.71 -8.94
CA VAL A 112 18.61 -14.89 -7.53
C VAL A 112 17.18 -15.39 -7.50
N THR A 113 17.03 -16.72 -7.57
CA THR A 113 15.72 -17.35 -7.43
C THR A 113 15.26 -17.13 -5.99
N GLY A 114 14.30 -16.23 -5.82
CA GLY A 114 13.70 -16.15 -4.51
C GLY A 114 12.89 -14.89 -4.27
N THR A 115 11.73 -15.11 -3.72
CA THR A 115 10.97 -14.08 -2.98
C THR A 115 11.81 -13.60 -1.79
N ALA A 116 11.48 -12.44 -1.20
CA ALA A 116 12.17 -11.90 -0.02
C ALA A 116 12.34 -12.91 1.14
N ASN A 117 11.69 -14.08 1.07
CA ASN A 117 11.79 -15.16 2.04
C ASN A 117 13.00 -16.11 1.84
N GLU A 118 13.69 -16.04 0.68
CA GLU A 118 14.83 -16.91 0.35
C GLU A 118 16.19 -16.24 0.55
N PHE A 119 16.22 -15.00 1.07
CA PHE A 119 17.47 -14.37 1.45
C PHE A 119 18.17 -15.18 2.55
N GLN A 120 19.46 -15.41 2.36
CA GLN A 120 20.28 -16.21 3.26
C GLN A 120 20.48 -15.57 4.64
N SER A 121 20.30 -14.24 4.75
CA SER A 121 20.40 -13.52 5.99
C SER A 121 19.17 -12.67 6.30
N GLU A 122 18.75 -12.62 7.55
CA GLU A 122 17.65 -11.76 8.02
C GLU A 122 17.91 -10.27 7.77
N LEU A 123 19.18 -9.87 7.70
CA LEU A 123 19.58 -8.52 7.41
C LEU A 123 19.27 -8.16 5.94
N GLU A 124 19.57 -9.03 4.98
CA GLU A 124 19.26 -8.83 3.56
C GLU A 124 17.75 -8.73 3.34
N LYS A 125 16.99 -9.61 3.96
CA LYS A 125 15.52 -9.61 3.92
C LYS A 125 14.96 -8.28 4.45
N THR A 126 15.46 -7.81 5.59
CA THR A 126 15.03 -6.54 6.18
C THR A 126 15.38 -5.35 5.29
N LEU A 127 16.56 -5.32 4.69
CA LEU A 127 17.00 -4.28 3.75
C LEU A 127 16.12 -4.27 2.50
N ALA A 128 15.82 -5.44 1.93
CA ALA A 128 14.95 -5.56 0.76
C ALA A 128 13.54 -5.00 1.04
N ILE A 129 12.94 -5.37 2.17
CA ILE A 129 11.63 -4.86 2.57
C ILE A 129 11.67 -3.34 2.77
N LEU A 130 12.71 -2.82 3.43
CA LEU A 130 12.88 -1.38 3.65
C LEU A 130 13.02 -0.63 2.33
N LEU A 131 13.78 -1.17 1.38
CA LEU A 131 13.95 -0.60 0.05
C LEU A 131 12.61 -0.52 -0.70
N MET A 132 11.84 -1.63 -0.72
CA MET A 132 10.51 -1.66 -1.36
C MET A 132 9.55 -0.64 -0.73
N LYS A 133 9.53 -0.51 0.59
CA LYS A 133 8.65 0.46 1.27
C LYS A 133 9.11 1.90 1.06
N THR A 134 10.41 2.14 0.94
CA THR A 134 10.96 3.46 0.58
C THR A 134 10.54 3.85 -0.84
N MET A 135 10.61 2.93 -1.80
CA MET A 135 10.12 3.16 -3.17
C MET A 135 8.63 3.46 -3.20
N THR A 136 7.81 2.69 -2.46
CA THR A 136 6.37 2.98 -2.31
C THR A 136 6.13 4.39 -1.76
N PHE A 137 6.87 4.78 -0.73
CA PHE A 137 6.79 6.12 -0.15
C PHE A 137 7.11 7.22 -1.16
N LEU A 138 8.19 7.06 -1.94
CA LEU A 138 8.58 8.01 -2.98
C LEU A 138 7.49 8.12 -4.06
N LEU A 139 6.92 7.01 -4.51
CA LEU A 139 5.81 7.00 -5.47
C LEU A 139 4.59 7.76 -4.94
N VAL A 140 4.19 7.49 -3.70
CA VAL A 140 3.09 8.20 -3.04
C VAL A 140 3.38 9.71 -2.97
N LYS A 141 4.62 10.10 -2.62
CA LYS A 141 5.00 11.52 -2.56
C LYS A 141 5.00 12.18 -3.94
N CYS A 142 5.50 11.51 -4.97
CA CYS A 142 5.45 12.01 -6.35
C CYS A 142 4.01 12.27 -6.80
N ILE A 143 3.11 11.31 -6.59
CA ILE A 143 1.70 11.47 -6.97
C ILE A 143 1.04 12.60 -6.16
N ASN A 144 1.31 12.67 -4.86
CA ASN A 144 0.79 13.74 -4.02
C ASN A 144 1.27 15.13 -4.49
N GLN A 145 2.51 15.26 -4.95
CA GLN A 145 3.02 16.52 -5.51
C GLN A 145 2.34 16.89 -6.81
N ILE A 146 2.14 15.91 -7.71
CA ILE A 146 1.45 16.12 -8.99
C ILE A 146 0.00 16.54 -8.74
N THR A 147 -0.69 15.86 -7.83
CA THR A 147 -2.09 16.12 -7.48
C THR A 147 -2.26 17.50 -6.84
N ARG A 148 -1.31 17.93 -6.01
CA ARG A 148 -1.35 19.23 -5.33
C ARG A 148 -1.13 20.43 -6.27
N LYS A 149 -0.35 20.24 -7.35
CA LYS A 149 -0.02 21.34 -8.31
C LYS A 149 -1.16 21.67 -9.29
N LYS A 150 -2.13 20.79 -9.45
CA LYS A 150 -3.24 20.99 -10.37
C LYS A 150 -4.53 21.21 -9.59
N ASN A 151 -5.20 22.35 -9.82
CA ASN A 151 -6.48 22.71 -9.20
C ASN A 151 -7.50 21.56 -9.24
N TYR A 152 -8.08 21.25 -8.10
CA TYR A 152 -8.85 20.06 -7.71
C TYR A 152 -10.02 19.62 -8.61
N LEU A 153 -10.52 20.45 -9.52
CA LEU A 153 -11.80 20.21 -10.21
C LEU A 153 -11.70 19.50 -11.58
N THR A 154 -10.54 19.48 -12.22
CA THR A 154 -10.39 18.89 -13.58
C THR A 154 -9.59 17.58 -13.61
N ILE A 155 -8.97 17.21 -12.51
CA ILE A 155 -8.05 16.07 -12.42
C ILE A 155 -8.77 14.77 -12.07
N GLU A 156 -9.95 14.87 -11.41
CA GLU A 156 -10.69 13.71 -10.92
C GLU A 156 -10.88 12.62 -12.00
N ASN A 157 -11.12 13.01 -13.26
CA ASN A 157 -11.36 12.03 -14.32
C ASN A 157 -10.07 11.56 -15.03
N LYS A 158 -9.10 12.44 -15.28
CA LYS A 158 -7.90 12.07 -16.05
C LYS A 158 -6.86 11.29 -15.25
N LEU A 159 -6.57 11.70 -14.02
CA LEU A 159 -5.64 10.97 -13.17
C LEU A 159 -6.23 9.61 -12.76
N PHE A 160 -7.53 9.58 -12.59
CA PHE A 160 -8.31 8.39 -12.32
C PHE A 160 -8.23 7.39 -13.48
N THR A 161 -8.37 7.86 -14.71
CA THR A 161 -8.25 7.03 -15.91
C THR A 161 -6.82 6.48 -16.05
N VAL A 162 -5.79 7.31 -15.86
CA VAL A 162 -4.39 6.88 -15.94
C VAL A 162 -4.02 5.87 -14.86
N LEU A 163 -4.49 6.06 -13.61
CA LEU A 163 -4.26 5.11 -12.51
C LEU A 163 -5.02 3.80 -12.69
N LEU A 164 -6.17 3.81 -13.38
CA LEU A 164 -6.96 2.61 -13.67
C LEU A 164 -6.39 1.84 -14.88
N THR A 165 -5.79 2.53 -15.85
CA THR A 165 -5.16 1.89 -17.01
C THR A 165 -3.84 1.21 -16.67
N LEU A 166 -3.06 1.71 -15.69
CA LEU A 166 -1.79 1.13 -15.27
C LEU A 166 -1.92 -0.33 -14.81
N PRO A 167 -2.82 -0.72 -13.89
CA PRO A 167 -2.98 -2.11 -13.49
C PRO A 167 -3.57 -2.99 -14.60
N ILE A 168 -4.41 -2.43 -15.47
CA ILE A 168 -4.97 -3.18 -16.61
C ILE A 168 -3.86 -3.50 -17.62
N CYS A 169 -2.96 -2.55 -17.90
CA CYS A 169 -1.81 -2.79 -18.77
C CYS A 169 -0.85 -3.83 -18.17
N LEU A 170 -0.62 -3.81 -16.86
CA LEU A 170 0.25 -4.80 -16.19
C LEU A 170 -0.36 -6.21 -16.19
N LEU A 171 -1.68 -6.34 -16.07
CA LEU A 171 -2.38 -7.62 -16.18
C LEU A 171 -2.38 -8.15 -17.63
N TYR A 172 -2.38 -7.25 -18.63
CA TYR A 172 -2.40 -7.65 -20.05
C TYR A 172 -1.02 -8.01 -20.62
N THR A 173 0.08 -7.62 -19.96
CA THR A 173 1.45 -7.95 -20.38
C THR A 173 2.00 -9.22 -19.71
N SER A 174 1.19 -9.92 -18.91
CA SER A 174 1.58 -11.13 -18.16
C SER A 174 1.20 -12.43 -18.90
N ASP A 175 0.78 -12.36 -20.15
CA ASP A 175 0.67 -13.45 -21.12
C ASP A 175 1.87 -13.37 -22.09
#